data_8f4fe253418636f4a927b64de413388d
#
_entry.id   8f4fe253418636f4a927b64de413388d
#
_cell.length_a   1.000
_cell.length_b   1.000
_cell.length_c   1.000
_cell.angle_alpha   90.00
_cell.angle_beta   90.00
_cell.angle_gamma   90.00
#
_symmetry.space_group_name_H-M   'P 1'
#
loop_
_entity.id
_entity.type
_entity.pdbx_description
1 polymer ?
#
loop_
_entity_poly.entity_id
_entity_poly.type
_entity_poly.pdbx_seq_one_letter_code
_entity_poly.pdbx_strand_id
1 'polypeptide(L)'
;MTDRIARRPHGKQARETYGSPTSHDFAWPHVLEALALGPDDRLLDVGCGGGVFLRHVRQEVGCEIAGVDHSRDMVRLAAPLAVHGRAEALPFRDGEFTAVSCLVAFFFFPDPVLALREMRRVLDPELGRIAIYTTAPEAKGSPAAPYPLATRGHFYSDDELVALPLQAGFRSARIAFREPWAQLLCAQP
;
A
#
# COMPACT_ATOMS: atom_id res chain seq x y z
N MET A 1 7.25 -7.43 -16.95
CA MET A 1 6.05 -7.96 -16.25
C MET A 1 4.83 -7.69 -17.11
N THR A 2 3.92 -8.65 -17.28
CA THR A 2 2.68 -8.41 -17.98
C THR A 2 1.69 -7.68 -17.06
N ASP A 3 0.90 -6.73 -17.60
CA ASP A 3 -0.17 -6.03 -16.86
C ASP A 3 -1.10 -6.96 -16.06
N ARG A 4 -1.40 -8.13 -16.62
CA ARG A 4 -2.25 -9.14 -15.98
C ARG A 4 -1.66 -9.65 -14.66
N ILE A 5 -0.34 -9.75 -14.56
CA ILE A 5 0.35 -10.18 -13.32
C ILE A 5 0.41 -9.05 -12.31
N ALA A 6 0.61 -7.82 -12.74
CA ALA A 6 0.64 -6.67 -11.86
C ALA A 6 -0.72 -6.41 -11.19
N ARG A 7 -1.82 -6.41 -11.98
CA ARG A 7 -3.17 -6.11 -11.48
C ARG A 7 -3.89 -7.29 -10.82
N ARG A 8 -3.58 -8.51 -11.21
CA ARG A 8 -4.16 -9.75 -10.66
C ARG A 8 -3.07 -10.79 -10.50
N PRO A 9 -2.20 -10.62 -9.50
CA PRO A 9 -1.08 -11.53 -9.31
C PRO A 9 -1.56 -12.96 -9.12
N HIS A 10 -1.09 -13.87 -9.98
CA HIS A 10 -1.42 -15.29 -9.90
C HIS A 10 -0.32 -16.15 -10.54
N GLY A 11 -0.27 -17.41 -10.14
CA GLY A 11 0.66 -18.39 -10.70
C GLY A 11 2.12 -18.18 -10.28
N LYS A 12 3.00 -18.94 -10.93
CA LYS A 12 4.43 -19.01 -10.59
C LYS A 12 5.13 -17.66 -10.70
N GLN A 13 4.95 -16.95 -11.81
CA GLN A 13 5.60 -15.66 -12.05
C GLN A 13 5.24 -14.60 -11.01
N ALA A 14 3.95 -14.53 -10.60
CA ALA A 14 3.53 -13.60 -9.55
C ALA A 14 4.15 -13.95 -8.21
N ARG A 15 4.23 -15.23 -7.86
CA ARG A 15 4.88 -15.67 -6.61
C ARG A 15 6.38 -15.34 -6.60
N GLU A 16 7.07 -15.53 -7.71
CA GLU A 16 8.49 -15.18 -7.85
C GLU A 16 8.72 -13.68 -7.75
N THR A 17 7.85 -12.86 -8.35
CA THR A 17 7.97 -11.39 -8.33
C THR A 17 7.65 -10.82 -6.95
N TYR A 18 6.47 -11.14 -6.39
CA TYR A 18 5.97 -10.53 -5.15
C TYR A 18 6.32 -11.30 -3.88
N GLY A 19 6.92 -12.47 -4.01
CA GLY A 19 7.49 -13.25 -2.91
C GLY A 19 9.00 -13.09 -2.78
N SER A 20 9.66 -12.37 -3.69
CA SER A 20 11.08 -12.10 -3.61
C SER A 20 11.41 -11.29 -2.35
N PRO A 21 12.48 -11.61 -1.61
CA PRO A 21 12.91 -10.84 -0.43
C PRO A 21 13.16 -9.36 -0.71
N THR A 22 13.45 -9.01 -1.96
CA THR A 22 13.70 -7.62 -2.42
C THR A 22 12.52 -7.02 -3.15
N SER A 23 11.32 -7.61 -3.06
CA SER A 23 10.14 -7.06 -3.71
C SER A 23 9.78 -5.70 -3.11
N HIS A 24 9.97 -4.63 -3.91
CA HIS A 24 9.68 -3.25 -3.54
C HIS A 24 10.47 -2.72 -2.31
N ASP A 25 11.63 -3.30 -2.00
CA ASP A 25 12.48 -2.91 -0.86
C ASP A 25 12.96 -1.44 -0.95
N PHE A 26 13.07 -0.88 -2.15
CA PHE A 26 13.36 0.53 -2.37
C PHE A 26 12.35 1.49 -1.71
N ALA A 27 11.10 1.05 -1.49
CA ALA A 27 10.05 1.86 -0.86
C ALA A 27 10.11 1.81 0.69
N TRP A 28 10.70 0.75 1.27
CA TRP A 28 10.63 0.48 2.70
C TRP A 28 11.22 1.57 3.58
N PRO A 29 12.42 2.12 3.31
CA PRO A 29 12.98 3.17 4.16
C PRO A 29 12.07 4.39 4.27
N HIS A 30 11.49 4.82 3.16
CA HIS A 30 10.61 5.98 3.10
C HIS A 30 9.30 5.75 3.87
N VAL A 31 8.72 4.55 3.74
CA VAL A 31 7.47 4.20 4.43
C VAL A 31 7.71 4.03 5.93
N LEU A 32 8.81 3.38 6.33
CA LEU A 32 9.16 3.19 7.73
C LEU A 32 9.46 4.52 8.43
N GLU A 33 10.21 5.41 7.78
CA GLU A 33 10.47 6.76 8.29
C GLU A 33 9.17 7.55 8.46
N ALA A 34 8.28 7.51 7.46
CA ALA A 34 7.03 8.25 7.49
C ALA A 34 6.04 7.72 8.55
N LEU A 35 5.99 6.42 8.76
CA LEU A 35 5.13 5.79 9.77
C LEU A 35 5.73 5.85 11.16
N ALA A 36 7.07 5.93 11.31
CA ALA A 36 7.77 5.94 12.60
C ALA A 36 7.22 4.86 13.56
N LEU A 37 7.17 3.61 13.08
CA LEU A 37 6.59 2.49 13.82
C LEU A 37 7.37 2.15 15.09
N GLY A 38 6.65 1.92 16.18
CA GLY A 38 7.16 1.38 17.43
C GLY A 38 6.55 0.02 17.77
N PRO A 39 7.04 -0.65 18.84
CA PRO A 39 6.58 -1.99 19.21
C PRO A 39 5.10 -2.06 19.61
N ASP A 40 4.52 -0.95 20.05
CA ASP A 40 3.10 -0.87 20.45
C ASP A 40 2.15 -0.59 19.27
N ASP A 41 2.69 -0.38 18.08
CA ASP A 41 1.88 -0.15 16.89
C ASP A 41 1.19 -1.42 16.37
N ARG A 42 0.11 -1.20 15.65
CA ARG A 42 -0.59 -2.22 14.86
C ARG A 42 -0.64 -1.75 13.41
N LEU A 43 0.16 -2.41 12.55
CA LEU A 43 0.27 -2.07 11.13
C LEU A 43 -0.64 -2.93 10.28
N LEU A 44 -1.42 -2.31 9.39
CA LEU A 44 -2.09 -2.96 8.27
C LEU A 44 -1.39 -2.58 6.96
N ASP A 45 -1.00 -3.56 6.15
CA ASP A 45 -0.49 -3.36 4.79
C ASP A 45 -1.57 -3.71 3.76
N VAL A 46 -2.05 -2.71 3.01
CA VAL A 46 -3.13 -2.85 2.02
C VAL A 46 -2.55 -3.07 0.63
N GLY A 47 -2.87 -4.22 0.03
CA GLY A 47 -2.21 -4.70 -1.18
C GLY A 47 -0.85 -5.33 -0.86
N CYS A 48 -0.77 -6.09 0.23
CA CYS A 48 0.47 -6.59 0.82
C CYS A 48 1.24 -7.61 -0.04
N GLY A 49 0.68 -8.05 -1.17
CA GLY A 49 1.30 -9.05 -2.03
C GLY A 49 1.68 -10.32 -1.26
N GLY A 50 2.90 -10.80 -1.45
CA GLY A 50 3.44 -11.96 -0.74
C GLY A 50 3.84 -11.71 0.72
N GLY A 51 3.56 -10.53 1.29
CA GLY A 51 3.81 -10.21 2.70
C GLY A 51 5.29 -10.00 3.04
N VAL A 52 6.12 -9.65 2.07
CA VAL A 52 7.58 -9.48 2.28
C VAL A 52 7.85 -8.29 3.20
N PHE A 53 7.19 -7.14 2.95
CA PHE A 53 7.30 -5.95 3.79
C PHE A 53 6.83 -6.23 5.23
N LEU A 54 5.70 -6.92 5.38
CA LEU A 54 5.19 -7.31 6.71
C LEU A 54 6.20 -8.16 7.52
N ARG A 55 6.83 -9.13 6.86
CA ARG A 55 7.88 -9.93 7.53
C ARG A 55 9.07 -9.09 7.95
N HIS A 56 9.50 -8.15 7.12
CA HIS A 56 10.55 -7.20 7.44
C HIS A 56 10.18 -6.35 8.67
N VAL A 57 9.00 -5.72 8.66
CA VAL A 57 8.52 -4.90 9.80
C VAL A 57 8.49 -5.72 11.10
N ARG A 58 7.99 -6.96 11.05
CA ARG A 58 7.94 -7.82 12.25
C ARG A 58 9.32 -8.14 12.79
N GLN A 59 10.33 -8.28 11.93
CA GLN A 59 11.72 -8.57 12.35
C GLN A 59 12.41 -7.34 12.92
N GLU A 60 12.25 -6.18 12.28
CA GLU A 60 12.98 -4.96 12.63
C GLU A 60 12.30 -4.14 13.74
N VAL A 61 10.97 -4.11 13.78
CA VAL A 61 10.20 -3.28 14.71
C VAL A 61 9.57 -4.11 15.82
N GLY A 62 9.08 -5.32 15.50
CA GLY A 62 8.43 -6.21 16.46
C GLY A 62 6.98 -5.85 16.79
N CYS A 63 6.35 -4.93 16.05
CA CYS A 63 4.96 -4.54 16.25
C CYS A 63 3.97 -5.61 15.72
N GLU A 64 2.69 -5.47 16.07
CA GLU A 64 1.62 -6.27 15.48
C GLU A 64 1.43 -5.91 14.00
N ILE A 65 1.23 -6.92 13.16
CA ILE A 65 1.11 -6.75 11.72
C ILE A 65 -0.05 -7.56 11.15
N ALA A 66 -0.73 -6.98 10.17
CA ALA A 66 -1.72 -7.66 9.33
C ALA A 66 -1.58 -7.20 7.88
N GLY A 67 -2.01 -8.03 6.95
CA GLY A 67 -2.06 -7.68 5.54
C GLY A 67 -3.41 -8.02 4.91
N VAL A 68 -3.72 -7.33 3.83
CA VAL A 68 -4.86 -7.66 2.97
C VAL A 68 -4.43 -7.61 1.51
N ASP A 69 -4.84 -8.61 0.75
CA ASP A 69 -4.63 -8.63 -0.70
C ASP A 69 -5.82 -9.26 -1.40
N HIS A 70 -6.14 -8.78 -2.60
CA HIS A 70 -7.26 -9.28 -3.40
C HIS A 70 -6.91 -10.57 -4.17
N SER A 71 -5.65 -10.94 -4.23
CA SER A 71 -5.16 -12.17 -4.84
C SER A 71 -5.05 -13.29 -3.81
N ARG A 72 -5.80 -14.36 -4.01
CA ARG A 72 -5.70 -15.56 -3.16
C ARG A 72 -4.31 -16.20 -3.20
N ASP A 73 -3.60 -16.09 -4.32
CA ASP A 73 -2.24 -16.61 -4.44
C ASP A 73 -1.24 -15.80 -3.59
N MET A 74 -1.42 -14.49 -3.53
CA MET A 74 -0.62 -13.61 -2.66
C MET A 74 -0.91 -13.86 -1.18
N VAL A 75 -2.19 -13.97 -0.82
CA VAL A 75 -2.59 -14.31 0.57
C VAL A 75 -2.00 -15.64 1.01
N ARG A 76 -2.02 -16.68 0.16
CA ARG A 76 -1.38 -17.97 0.50
C ARG A 76 0.12 -17.82 0.72
N LEU A 77 0.79 -16.98 -0.06
CA LEU A 77 2.22 -16.72 0.06
C LEU A 77 2.56 -15.92 1.33
N ALA A 78 1.69 -15.00 1.70
CA ALA A 78 1.82 -14.15 2.89
C ALA A 78 1.37 -14.83 4.18
N ALA A 79 0.68 -15.98 4.12
CA ALA A 79 0.12 -16.65 5.30
C ALA A 79 1.17 -16.91 6.41
N PRO A 80 0.78 -16.79 7.68
CA PRO A 80 -0.55 -16.44 8.21
C PRO A 80 -0.80 -14.93 8.38
N LEU A 81 0.03 -14.06 7.79
CA LEU A 81 0.06 -12.60 8.04
C LEU A 81 -1.04 -11.84 7.29
N ALA A 82 -1.65 -12.44 6.26
CA ALA A 82 -2.60 -11.73 5.40
C ALA A 82 -3.92 -12.48 5.24
N VAL A 83 -4.97 -11.69 5.01
CA VAL A 83 -6.32 -12.17 4.68
C VAL A 83 -6.72 -11.75 3.28
N HIS A 84 -7.65 -12.49 2.66
CA HIS A 84 -8.20 -12.16 1.37
C HIS A 84 -9.26 -11.06 1.51
N GLY A 85 -9.10 -9.96 0.82
CA GLY A 85 -10.02 -8.83 0.87
C GLY A 85 -9.72 -7.81 -0.23
N ARG A 86 -10.55 -6.77 -0.30
CA ARG A 86 -10.39 -5.63 -1.22
C ARG A 86 -10.13 -4.38 -0.40
N ALA A 87 -9.38 -3.45 -0.97
CA ALA A 87 -9.09 -2.17 -0.34
C ALA A 87 -10.36 -1.35 -0.07
N GLU A 88 -11.37 -1.49 -0.96
CA GLU A 88 -12.67 -0.80 -0.87
C GLU A 88 -13.65 -1.45 0.13
N ALA A 89 -13.28 -2.59 0.78
CA ALA A 89 -14.08 -3.28 1.78
C ALA A 89 -13.13 -4.11 2.66
N LEU A 90 -12.47 -3.47 3.60
CA LEU A 90 -11.47 -4.07 4.47
C LEU A 90 -12.13 -4.97 5.54
N PRO A 91 -11.72 -6.24 5.69
CA PRO A 91 -12.32 -7.19 6.62
C PRO A 91 -11.80 -7.01 8.06
N PHE A 92 -11.71 -5.78 8.53
CA PHE A 92 -11.21 -5.39 9.84
C PHE A 92 -12.17 -4.45 10.54
N ARG A 93 -12.06 -4.33 11.87
CA ARG A 93 -12.91 -3.46 12.70
C ARG A 93 -12.50 -2.00 12.57
N ASP A 94 -13.42 -1.11 12.95
CA ASP A 94 -13.12 0.31 13.09
C ASP A 94 -12.07 0.51 14.18
N GLY A 95 -11.07 1.38 13.91
CA GLY A 95 -10.03 1.73 14.86
C GLY A 95 -9.06 0.61 15.24
N GLU A 96 -8.99 -0.47 14.45
CA GLU A 96 -8.18 -1.65 14.77
C GLU A 96 -6.66 -1.40 14.65
N PHE A 97 -6.24 -0.45 13.82
CA PHE A 97 -4.82 -0.20 13.50
C PHE A 97 -4.38 1.21 13.85
N THR A 98 -3.10 1.36 14.23
CA THR A 98 -2.47 2.67 14.45
C THR A 98 -1.72 3.15 13.21
N ALA A 99 -1.41 2.24 12.28
CA ALA A 99 -0.73 2.57 11.04
C ALA A 99 -1.30 1.76 9.87
N VAL A 100 -1.39 2.39 8.70
CA VAL A 100 -1.71 1.72 7.43
C VAL A 100 -0.63 2.04 6.41
N SER A 101 -0.14 1.02 5.73
CA SER A 101 0.74 1.15 4.56
C SER A 101 0.06 0.67 3.29
N CYS A 102 0.50 1.20 2.16
CA CYS A 102 0.19 0.66 0.83
C CYS A 102 1.39 0.91 -0.08
N LEU A 103 2.08 -0.15 -0.48
CA LEU A 103 3.30 -0.07 -1.27
C LEU A 103 3.05 -0.55 -2.71
N VAL A 104 3.18 0.37 -3.67
CA VAL A 104 3.14 0.07 -5.12
C VAL A 104 1.86 -0.66 -5.56
N ALA A 105 0.74 -0.44 -4.86
CA ALA A 105 -0.56 -1.04 -5.16
C ALA A 105 -1.68 -0.01 -5.40
N PHE A 106 -1.57 1.19 -4.82
CA PHE A 106 -2.64 2.19 -4.80
C PHE A 106 -3.15 2.60 -6.19
N PHE A 107 -2.25 2.73 -7.16
CA PHE A 107 -2.61 3.09 -8.55
C PHE A 107 -3.45 2.02 -9.28
N PHE A 108 -3.65 0.85 -8.66
CA PHE A 108 -4.54 -0.20 -9.19
C PHE A 108 -5.96 -0.16 -8.60
N PHE A 109 -6.22 0.62 -7.57
CA PHE A 109 -7.52 0.60 -6.90
C PHE A 109 -8.60 1.21 -7.81
N PRO A 110 -9.70 0.48 -8.06
CA PRO A 110 -10.80 0.97 -8.91
C PRO A 110 -11.48 2.22 -8.35
N ASP A 111 -11.64 2.30 -7.02
CA ASP A 111 -12.19 3.45 -6.30
C ASP A 111 -11.23 3.86 -5.17
N PRO A 112 -10.28 4.76 -5.46
CA PRO A 112 -9.28 5.17 -4.48
C PRO A 112 -9.87 5.93 -3.29
N VAL A 113 -10.97 6.68 -3.48
CA VAL A 113 -11.61 7.41 -2.39
C VAL A 113 -12.31 6.45 -1.43
N LEU A 114 -13.00 5.43 -1.96
CA LEU A 114 -13.62 4.39 -1.13
C LEU A 114 -12.57 3.57 -0.39
N ALA A 115 -11.46 3.21 -1.05
CA ALA A 115 -10.34 2.54 -0.39
C ALA A 115 -9.75 3.37 0.76
N LEU A 116 -9.56 4.67 0.55
CA LEU A 116 -9.09 5.59 1.59
C LEU A 116 -10.09 5.75 2.74
N ARG A 117 -11.40 5.75 2.46
CA ARG A 117 -12.44 5.74 3.52
C ARG A 117 -12.34 4.48 4.38
N GLU A 118 -12.13 3.33 3.78
CA GLU A 118 -11.93 2.08 4.50
C GLU A 118 -10.62 2.09 5.30
N MET A 119 -9.50 2.57 4.72
CA MET A 119 -8.25 2.75 5.44
C MET A 119 -8.42 3.68 6.65
N ARG A 120 -9.16 4.80 6.48
CA ARG A 120 -9.49 5.72 7.57
C ARG A 120 -10.38 5.07 8.63
N ARG A 121 -11.39 4.28 8.23
CA ARG A 121 -12.30 3.58 9.15
C ARG A 121 -11.56 2.62 10.08
N VAL A 122 -10.61 1.86 9.54
CA VAL A 122 -9.85 0.87 10.32
C VAL A 122 -8.72 1.49 11.16
N LEU A 123 -8.38 2.76 10.92
CA LEU A 123 -7.39 3.49 11.70
C LEU A 123 -7.97 3.98 13.02
N ASP A 124 -7.14 3.93 14.06
CA ASP A 124 -7.38 4.64 15.31
C ASP A 124 -7.58 6.14 15.01
N PRO A 125 -8.66 6.77 15.49
CA PRO A 125 -9.00 8.15 15.13
C PRO A 125 -8.03 9.20 15.66
N GLU A 126 -7.24 8.90 16.68
CA GLU A 126 -6.30 9.82 17.33
C GLU A 126 -4.83 9.53 16.96
N LEU A 127 -4.46 8.25 16.97
CA LEU A 127 -3.08 7.81 16.74
C LEU A 127 -2.82 7.38 15.29
N GLY A 128 -3.88 7.27 14.51
CA GLY A 128 -3.85 6.71 13.16
C GLY A 128 -3.00 7.53 12.19
N ARG A 129 -2.26 6.85 11.32
CA ARG A 129 -1.50 7.45 10.23
C ARG A 129 -1.37 6.51 9.05
N ILE A 130 -1.33 7.08 7.83
CA ILE A 130 -1.10 6.28 6.62
C ILE A 130 0.14 6.74 5.88
N ALA A 131 0.76 5.79 5.18
CA ALA A 131 1.82 6.03 4.21
C ALA A 131 1.55 5.20 2.94
N ILE A 132 1.36 5.88 1.81
CA ILE A 132 1.09 5.26 0.51
C ILE A 132 2.25 5.60 -0.43
N TYR A 133 3.07 4.59 -0.74
CA TYR A 133 4.12 4.71 -1.73
C TYR A 133 3.57 4.30 -3.10
N THR A 134 3.52 5.23 -4.04
CA THR A 134 2.92 5.03 -5.36
C THR A 134 3.80 5.56 -6.49
N THR A 135 3.51 5.13 -7.71
CA THR A 135 4.24 5.54 -8.90
C THR A 135 3.79 6.93 -9.35
N ALA A 136 4.75 7.81 -9.61
CA ALA A 136 4.52 9.17 -10.10
C ALA A 136 4.07 9.19 -11.57
N PRO A 137 3.30 10.21 -12.01
CA PRO A 137 2.79 10.29 -13.38
C PRO A 137 3.90 10.39 -14.44
N GLU A 138 5.04 10.95 -14.12
CA GLU A 138 6.20 11.07 -15.02
C GLU A 138 6.84 9.72 -15.35
N ALA A 139 6.59 8.70 -14.52
CA ALA A 139 7.09 7.35 -14.76
C ALA A 139 6.34 6.60 -15.89
N LYS A 140 5.21 7.12 -16.39
CA LYS A 140 4.43 6.46 -17.45
C LYS A 140 5.30 6.18 -18.68
N GLY A 141 5.32 4.90 -19.10
CA GLY A 141 6.13 4.44 -20.23
C GLY A 141 7.58 4.11 -19.90
N SER A 142 8.04 4.39 -18.68
CA SER A 142 9.36 4.01 -18.19
C SER A 142 9.39 2.54 -17.71
N PRO A 143 10.56 2.00 -17.37
CA PRO A 143 10.67 0.68 -16.73
C PRO A 143 9.88 0.54 -15.42
N ALA A 144 9.63 1.64 -14.69
CA ALA A 144 8.84 1.65 -13.46
C ALA A 144 7.33 1.52 -13.74
N ALA A 145 6.85 2.02 -14.87
CA ALA A 145 5.45 1.93 -15.30
C ALA A 145 5.34 1.64 -16.82
N PRO A 146 5.80 0.46 -17.29
CA PRO A 146 5.81 0.12 -18.71
C PRO A 146 4.39 -0.03 -19.27
N TYR A 147 4.24 0.14 -20.58
CA TYR A 147 3.00 -0.22 -21.27
C TYR A 147 2.85 -1.76 -21.30
N PRO A 148 1.63 -2.32 -21.13
CA PRO A 148 0.33 -1.63 -20.99
C PRO A 148 -0.03 -1.20 -19.55
N LEU A 149 0.80 -1.39 -18.54
CA LEU A 149 0.54 -0.99 -17.16
C LEU A 149 0.19 0.51 -17.06
N ALA A 150 0.98 1.36 -17.72
CA ALA A 150 0.81 2.80 -17.74
C ALA A 150 -0.54 3.31 -18.31
N THR A 151 -1.27 2.47 -19.06
CA THR A 151 -2.60 2.81 -19.59
C THR A 151 -3.76 2.38 -18.68
N ARG A 152 -3.49 1.62 -17.63
CA ARG A 152 -4.51 0.98 -16.79
C ARG A 152 -4.40 1.32 -15.31
N GLY A 153 -3.27 1.90 -14.89
CA GLY A 153 -3.09 2.45 -13.55
C GLY A 153 -3.55 3.89 -13.47
N HIS A 154 -3.94 4.31 -12.28
CA HIS A 154 -4.25 5.70 -11.95
C HIS A 154 -2.99 6.37 -11.41
N PHE A 155 -2.38 7.23 -12.21
CA PHE A 155 -1.16 7.96 -11.84
C PHE A 155 -1.55 9.40 -11.55
N TYR A 156 -1.43 9.80 -10.31
CA TYR A 156 -1.91 11.07 -9.79
C TYR A 156 -0.77 12.09 -9.74
N SER A 157 -1.05 13.35 -10.11
CA SER A 157 -0.20 14.48 -9.72
C SER A 157 -0.16 14.64 -8.20
N ASP A 158 0.79 15.42 -7.67
CA ASP A 158 0.90 15.67 -6.23
C ASP A 158 -0.39 16.26 -5.67
N ASP A 159 -0.99 17.23 -6.36
CA ASP A 159 -2.24 17.89 -5.95
C ASP A 159 -3.43 16.91 -5.96
N GLU A 160 -3.56 16.11 -7.02
CA GLU A 160 -4.60 15.08 -7.11
C GLU A 160 -4.44 14.04 -5.98
N LEU A 161 -3.20 13.58 -5.74
CA LEU A 161 -2.91 12.55 -4.74
C LEU A 161 -3.20 13.06 -3.32
N VAL A 162 -2.88 14.31 -3.00
CA VAL A 162 -3.21 14.96 -1.71
C VAL A 162 -4.71 15.19 -1.56
N ALA A 163 -5.43 15.50 -2.63
CA ALA A 163 -6.87 15.73 -2.58
C ALA A 163 -7.68 14.47 -2.23
N LEU A 164 -7.21 13.28 -2.60
CA LEU A 164 -7.95 12.03 -2.39
C LEU A 164 -8.21 11.70 -0.89
N PRO A 165 -7.21 11.74 0.02
CA PRO A 165 -7.47 11.52 1.45
C PRO A 165 -8.40 12.57 2.05
N LEU A 166 -8.28 13.84 1.64
CA LEU A 166 -9.16 14.90 2.13
C LEU A 166 -10.62 14.65 1.72
N GLN A 167 -10.86 14.17 0.48
CA GLN A 167 -12.18 13.73 0.03
C GLN A 167 -12.69 12.49 0.78
N ALA A 168 -11.78 11.65 1.25
CA ALA A 168 -12.11 10.48 2.07
C ALA A 168 -12.35 10.82 3.55
N GLY A 169 -12.13 12.07 3.97
CA GLY A 169 -12.39 12.56 5.31
C GLY A 169 -11.19 12.59 6.24
N PHE A 170 -9.97 12.40 5.73
CA PHE A 170 -8.75 12.64 6.52
C PHE A 170 -8.61 14.13 6.83
N ARG A 171 -8.04 14.45 8.01
CA ARG A 171 -7.85 15.84 8.47
C ARG A 171 -6.66 16.51 7.80
N SER A 172 -5.64 15.74 7.43
CA SER A 172 -4.43 16.24 6.78
C SER A 172 -3.89 15.24 5.76
N ALA A 173 -3.27 15.77 4.71
CA ALA A 173 -2.55 14.99 3.71
C ALA A 173 -1.37 15.80 3.16
N ARG A 174 -0.26 15.14 2.85
CA ARG A 174 0.91 15.79 2.24
C ARG A 174 1.75 14.77 1.46
N ILE A 175 2.49 15.23 0.48
CA ILE A 175 3.57 14.46 -0.12
C ILE A 175 4.79 14.56 0.81
N ALA A 176 5.22 13.42 1.35
CA ALA A 176 6.35 13.31 2.27
C ALA A 176 7.67 13.05 1.53
N PHE A 177 7.59 12.42 0.36
CA PHE A 177 8.75 12.11 -0.49
C PHE A 177 8.34 12.19 -1.95
N ARG A 178 9.25 12.66 -2.81
CA ARG A 178 9.00 12.85 -4.23
C ARG A 178 10.25 12.61 -5.07
N GLU A 179 10.13 11.72 -6.04
CA GLU A 179 11.09 11.50 -7.12
C GLU A 179 10.37 11.39 -8.47
N PRO A 180 11.07 11.48 -9.63
CA PRO A 180 10.43 11.42 -10.95
C PRO A 180 9.62 10.14 -11.21
N TRP A 181 9.89 9.07 -10.49
CA TRP A 181 9.18 7.78 -10.65
C TRP A 181 8.29 7.40 -9.47
N ALA A 182 8.35 8.13 -8.35
CA ALA A 182 7.65 7.75 -7.12
C ALA A 182 7.20 8.93 -6.28
N GLN A 183 6.12 8.72 -5.53
CA GLN A 183 5.55 9.64 -4.55
C GLN A 183 5.24 8.87 -3.27
N LEU A 184 5.43 9.51 -2.12
CA LEU A 184 4.94 9.03 -0.83
C LEU A 184 3.92 10.02 -0.28
N LEU A 185 2.68 9.59 -0.21
CA LEU A 185 1.59 10.29 0.44
C LEU A 185 1.50 9.88 1.90
N CYS A 186 1.42 10.86 2.80
CA CYS A 186 1.08 10.67 4.21
C CYS A 186 -0.20 11.41 4.54
N ALA A 187 -1.06 10.81 5.39
CA ALA A 187 -2.27 11.45 5.87
C ALA A 187 -2.63 10.98 7.29
N GLN A 188 -3.45 11.78 7.99
CA GLN A 188 -3.95 11.49 9.33
C GLN A 188 -5.47 11.59 9.37
N PRO A 189 -6.17 10.67 10.09
CA PRO A 189 -7.63 10.60 10.19
C PRO A 189 -8.28 11.87 10.70
#